data_1ba5ce4471610b6ae8c05ff1e8d515f4
#
_entry.id   1ba5ce4471610b6ae8c05ff1e8d515f4
#
_cell.length_a   1.000
_cell.length_b   1.000
_cell.length_c   1.000
_cell.angle_alpha   90.00
_cell.angle_beta   90.00
_cell.angle_gamma   90.00
#
_symmetry.space_group_name_H-M   'P 1'
#
loop_
_entity.id
_entity.type
_entity.pdbx_description
1 polymer ?
#
loop_
_entity_poly.entity_id
_entity_poly.type
_entity_poly.pdbx_seq_one_letter_code
_entity_poly.pdbx_strand_id
1 'polypeptide(L)'
;EEKENIKSETFNLTKDTLTVKEVAELCKKYNKKITLKETNDEIPNLGFSLSNKKLLGVGFKFLYGLEESIKEMIEKWSKHNLIQELEHVKDGENLFKDSRGTISNHELTEPINLIGLIDSKKGTIRANHYHPQQEQKCLFTKGQIIEIFQDIINPNAPKITQVVNAGQISVIKPNVAHTMVFTKDTTFLNLVRGERDHENYGITHTVKHVFVDEKEKNLLLSCYKFNCRSCGNADLKRVVSLGYQPLANNLLNKQNDKCELYPLEVNYCDKCHNCQLSVSVDPKKMFSNYLYTSSTSKIFREHFIDAAKKYLKELKLNKNKSYVI
;
A
#
# COMPACT_ATOMS: atom_id res chain seq x y z
N GLU A 1 24.12 -27.07 -8.85
CA GLU A 1 24.40 -27.96 -10.01
C GLU A 1 23.17 -27.94 -10.90
N GLU A 2 23.30 -27.37 -12.10
CA GLU A 2 22.25 -27.43 -13.12
C GLU A 2 22.17 -28.89 -13.62
N LYS A 3 21.01 -29.50 -13.44
CA LYS A 3 20.75 -30.80 -14.05
C LYS A 3 20.52 -30.61 -15.55
N GLU A 4 21.37 -31.21 -16.40
CA GLU A 4 21.29 -31.08 -17.86
C GLU A 4 19.90 -31.42 -18.43
N ASN A 5 19.15 -32.30 -17.78
CA ASN A 5 17.84 -32.79 -18.22
C ASN A 5 16.66 -31.84 -17.95
N ILE A 6 16.89 -30.64 -17.35
CA ILE A 6 15.85 -29.62 -17.15
C ILE A 6 16.06 -28.36 -18.00
N LYS A 7 17.12 -28.35 -18.81
CA LYS A 7 17.47 -27.24 -19.70
C LYS A 7 16.39 -27.06 -20.78
N SER A 8 15.88 -25.82 -20.91
CA SER A 8 14.83 -25.47 -21.89
C SER A 8 13.47 -26.12 -21.68
N GLU A 9 13.17 -26.64 -20.48
CA GLU A 9 11.88 -27.23 -20.15
C GLU A 9 10.99 -26.28 -19.41
N THR A 10 9.68 -26.40 -19.61
CA THR A 10 8.67 -25.61 -18.88
C THR A 10 8.00 -26.48 -17.82
N PHE A 11 7.91 -25.94 -16.60
CA PHE A 11 7.31 -26.63 -15.46
C PHE A 11 6.19 -25.77 -14.85
N ASN A 12 5.11 -26.42 -14.41
CA ASN A 12 4.12 -25.77 -13.58
C ASN A 12 4.61 -25.74 -12.14
N LEU A 13 4.80 -24.56 -11.59
CA LEU A 13 5.22 -24.34 -10.21
C LEU A 13 3.97 -24.17 -9.33
N THR A 14 3.28 -25.26 -9.04
CA THR A 14 2.13 -25.31 -8.15
C THR A 14 2.26 -26.50 -7.22
N LYS A 15 2.05 -26.32 -5.90
CA LYS A 15 2.06 -27.39 -4.91
C LYS A 15 0.66 -27.91 -4.67
N ASP A 16 -0.23 -27.02 -4.26
CA ASP A 16 -1.55 -27.36 -3.77
C ASP A 16 -2.63 -26.83 -4.71
N THR A 17 -3.71 -27.59 -4.85
CA THR A 17 -4.94 -27.16 -5.51
C THR A 17 -6.05 -27.27 -4.49
N LEU A 18 -6.58 -26.14 -4.05
CA LEU A 18 -7.67 -26.06 -3.09
C LEU A 18 -8.86 -25.31 -3.71
N THR A 19 -10.05 -25.66 -3.29
CA THR A 19 -11.26 -24.90 -3.58
C THR A 19 -11.28 -23.59 -2.75
N VAL A 20 -12.08 -22.62 -3.21
CA VAL A 20 -12.29 -21.37 -2.46
C VAL A 20 -12.80 -21.65 -1.04
N LYS A 21 -13.67 -22.67 -0.88
CA LYS A 21 -14.19 -23.10 0.42
C LYS A 21 -13.08 -23.61 1.32
N GLU A 22 -12.21 -24.48 0.83
CA GLU A 22 -11.08 -25.01 1.62
C GLU A 22 -10.10 -23.89 2.02
N VAL A 23 -9.83 -22.94 1.13
CA VAL A 23 -9.01 -21.76 1.47
C VAL A 23 -9.70 -20.92 2.56
N ALA A 24 -11.00 -20.68 2.46
CA ALA A 24 -11.77 -19.94 3.46
C ALA A 24 -11.79 -20.65 4.83
N GLU A 25 -11.90 -21.97 4.83
CA GLU A 25 -11.83 -22.80 6.05
C GLU A 25 -10.43 -22.74 6.71
N LEU A 26 -9.37 -22.76 5.92
CA LEU A 26 -8.01 -22.53 6.41
C LEU A 26 -7.86 -21.13 7.02
N CYS A 27 -8.36 -20.10 6.36
CA CYS A 27 -8.35 -18.74 6.92
C CYS A 27 -9.08 -18.70 8.29
N LYS A 28 -10.25 -19.32 8.39
CA LYS A 28 -11.00 -19.42 9.66
C LYS A 28 -10.27 -20.24 10.72
N LYS A 29 -9.55 -21.30 10.32
CA LYS A 29 -8.75 -22.11 11.25
C LYS A 29 -7.72 -21.26 11.98
N TYR A 30 -7.04 -20.36 11.31
CA TYR A 30 -5.98 -19.51 11.86
C TYR A 30 -6.48 -18.15 12.37
N ASN A 31 -7.66 -17.69 11.94
CA ASN A 31 -8.31 -16.50 12.47
C ASN A 31 -9.75 -16.79 12.89
N LYS A 32 -9.96 -17.08 14.17
CA LYS A 32 -11.29 -17.44 14.73
C LYS A 32 -12.35 -16.32 14.62
N LYS A 33 -11.95 -15.08 14.32
CA LYS A 33 -12.86 -13.94 14.14
C LYS A 33 -13.54 -13.95 12.76
N ILE A 34 -13.05 -14.74 11.82
CA ILE A 34 -13.63 -14.83 10.47
C ILE A 34 -14.97 -15.58 10.53
N THR A 35 -15.99 -14.96 9.94
CA THR A 35 -17.28 -15.60 9.68
C THR A 35 -17.37 -15.95 8.21
N LEU A 36 -17.62 -17.23 7.90
CA LEU A 36 -17.83 -17.67 6.52
C LEU A 36 -19.32 -17.55 6.20
N LYS A 37 -19.60 -16.95 5.04
CA LYS A 37 -20.95 -16.87 4.48
C LYS A 37 -20.94 -17.57 3.13
N GLU A 38 -21.72 -18.62 3.00
CA GLU A 38 -21.98 -19.30 1.72
C GLU A 38 -23.10 -18.54 0.99
N THR A 39 -22.89 -18.22 -0.27
CA THR A 39 -23.89 -17.59 -1.12
C THR A 39 -24.23 -18.54 -2.27
N ASN A 40 -25.44 -18.44 -2.80
CA ASN A 40 -25.87 -19.19 -3.98
C ASN A 40 -25.63 -18.40 -5.27
N ASP A 41 -24.69 -17.48 -5.24
CA ASP A 41 -24.35 -16.68 -6.42
C ASP A 41 -23.80 -17.59 -7.53
N GLU A 42 -24.13 -17.26 -8.76
CA GLU A 42 -23.61 -17.95 -9.92
C GLU A 42 -22.10 -17.86 -9.97
N ILE A 43 -21.39 -18.99 -10.07
CA ILE A 43 -19.92 -19.02 -10.12
C ILE A 43 -19.49 -18.65 -11.54
N PRO A 44 -18.91 -17.46 -11.74
CA PRO A 44 -18.60 -16.98 -13.09
C PRO A 44 -17.41 -17.73 -13.71
N ASN A 45 -16.68 -18.54 -12.93
CA ASN A 45 -15.47 -19.22 -13.39
C ASN A 45 -15.27 -20.54 -12.62
N LEU A 46 -15.28 -21.66 -13.34
CA LEU A 46 -15.08 -23.00 -12.78
C LEU A 46 -13.61 -23.24 -12.49
N GLY A 47 -12.78 -22.45 -12.19
CA GLY A 47 -11.38 -22.70 -11.83
C GLY A 47 -10.69 -23.83 -12.61
N PHE A 48 -9.41 -23.92 -12.47
CA PHE A 48 -8.63 -25.01 -13.06
C PHE A 48 -7.45 -25.37 -12.12
N SER A 49 -6.99 -26.62 -12.23
CA SER A 49 -5.77 -27.04 -11.54
C SER A 49 -4.63 -27.26 -12.54
N LEU A 50 -3.42 -26.99 -12.11
CA LEU A 50 -2.20 -27.24 -12.87
C LEU A 50 -1.51 -28.48 -12.31
N SER A 51 -1.11 -29.41 -13.19
CA SER A 51 -0.34 -30.58 -12.80
C SER A 51 1.12 -30.20 -12.57
N ASN A 52 1.66 -30.59 -11.43
CA ASN A 52 3.07 -30.44 -11.08
C ASN A 52 3.89 -31.73 -11.24
N LYS A 53 3.31 -32.78 -11.80
CA LYS A 53 3.94 -34.11 -11.91
C LYS A 53 5.30 -34.06 -12.59
N LYS A 54 5.44 -33.26 -13.66
CA LYS A 54 6.71 -33.08 -14.38
C LYS A 54 7.79 -32.46 -13.48
N LEU A 55 7.41 -31.46 -12.68
CA LEU A 55 8.31 -30.80 -11.74
C LEU A 55 8.79 -31.74 -10.63
N LEU A 56 7.86 -32.50 -10.05
CA LEU A 56 8.18 -33.50 -9.02
C LEU A 56 9.03 -34.64 -9.60
N GLY A 57 8.80 -35.02 -10.86
CA GLY A 57 9.58 -36.05 -11.55
C GLY A 57 11.06 -35.70 -11.71
N VAL A 58 11.44 -34.42 -11.73
CA VAL A 58 12.86 -33.99 -11.73
C VAL A 58 13.45 -33.82 -10.33
N GLY A 59 12.72 -34.23 -9.29
CA GLY A 59 13.17 -34.22 -7.89
C GLY A 59 13.00 -32.88 -7.18
N PHE A 60 12.21 -31.97 -7.72
CA PHE A 60 11.89 -30.71 -7.04
C PHE A 60 11.07 -30.97 -5.76
N LYS A 61 11.40 -30.26 -4.69
CA LYS A 61 10.68 -30.32 -3.41
C LYS A 61 10.19 -28.94 -3.03
N PHE A 62 8.89 -28.82 -2.74
CA PHE A 62 8.33 -27.60 -2.18
C PHE A 62 8.70 -27.50 -0.69
N LEU A 63 9.22 -26.35 -0.29
CA LEU A 63 9.54 -26.05 1.11
C LEU A 63 8.29 -25.62 1.89
N TYR A 64 7.36 -24.95 1.21
CA TYR A 64 6.13 -24.41 1.82
C TYR A 64 4.90 -24.89 1.05
N GLY A 65 3.79 -25.08 1.76
CA GLY A 65 2.48 -25.32 1.21
C GLY A 65 1.55 -24.12 1.35
N LEU A 66 0.35 -24.23 0.81
CA LEU A 66 -0.65 -23.15 0.90
C LEU A 66 -1.12 -22.93 2.34
N GLU A 67 -1.26 -23.99 3.12
CA GLU A 67 -1.66 -23.90 4.53
C GLU A 67 -0.63 -23.15 5.37
N GLU A 68 0.67 -23.48 5.23
CA GLU A 68 1.75 -22.77 5.93
C GLU A 68 1.81 -21.30 5.50
N SER A 69 1.60 -21.03 4.22
CA SER A 69 1.58 -19.66 3.69
C SER A 69 0.39 -18.85 4.24
N ILE A 70 -0.81 -19.43 4.27
CA ILE A 70 -2.01 -18.79 4.85
C ILE A 70 -1.81 -18.54 6.34
N LYS A 71 -1.27 -19.54 7.08
CA LYS A 71 -0.95 -19.39 8.50
C LYS A 71 0.02 -18.24 8.72
N GLU A 72 1.11 -18.20 7.96
CA GLU A 72 2.10 -17.13 8.06
C GLU A 72 1.50 -15.75 7.73
N MET A 73 0.71 -15.65 6.68
CA MET A 73 0.01 -14.42 6.33
C MET A 73 -0.90 -13.93 7.48
N ILE A 74 -1.68 -14.83 8.07
CA ILE A 74 -2.58 -14.47 9.17
C ILE A 74 -1.79 -14.15 10.45
N GLU A 75 -0.79 -14.93 10.82
CA GLU A 75 -0.04 -14.75 12.06
C GLU A 75 0.94 -13.59 12.01
N LYS A 76 1.59 -13.37 10.88
CA LYS A 76 2.60 -12.30 10.71
C LYS A 76 2.01 -11.04 10.11
N TRP A 77 1.23 -11.17 9.01
CA TRP A 77 0.78 -10.02 8.23
C TRP A 77 -0.56 -9.45 8.68
N SER A 78 -1.48 -10.24 9.25
CA SER A 78 -2.73 -9.69 9.80
C SER A 78 -2.53 -8.97 11.13
N LYS A 79 -1.53 -9.39 11.91
CA LYS A 79 -1.08 -8.62 13.10
C LYS A 79 -0.35 -7.34 12.70
N HIS A 80 0.17 -7.28 11.49
CA HIS A 80 0.76 -6.12 10.85
C HIS A 80 -0.23 -5.41 9.93
N ASN A 81 -1.51 -5.63 10.09
CA ASN A 81 -2.52 -4.74 9.51
C ASN A 81 -2.50 -3.42 10.30
N LEU A 82 -1.39 -2.78 10.16
CA LEU A 82 -0.85 -1.58 10.75
C LEU A 82 -1.73 -0.34 10.50
N ILE A 83 -2.75 -0.48 9.68
CA ILE A 83 -3.67 0.61 9.37
C ILE A 83 -4.38 1.07 10.63
N GLN A 84 -4.75 0.16 11.54
CA GLN A 84 -5.43 0.53 12.78
C GLN A 84 -4.47 0.88 13.94
N GLU A 85 -3.28 0.27 13.98
CA GLU A 85 -2.30 0.53 15.05
C GLU A 85 -1.35 1.69 14.74
N LEU A 86 -1.21 2.06 13.47
CA LEU A 86 -0.33 3.12 12.98
C LEU A 86 -1.10 4.26 12.29
N GLU A 87 -2.38 4.43 12.53
CA GLU A 87 -3.05 5.68 12.18
C GLU A 87 -2.53 6.79 13.08
N HIS A 88 -1.53 7.49 12.56
CA HIS A 88 -0.95 8.65 13.23
C HIS A 88 -1.70 9.95 12.91
N VAL A 89 -2.57 9.94 11.91
CA VAL A 89 -3.30 11.14 11.48
C VAL A 89 -4.73 11.10 12.00
N LYS A 90 -5.08 12.11 12.75
CA LYS A 90 -6.43 12.28 13.29
C LYS A 90 -7.05 13.57 12.78
N ASP A 91 -8.31 13.49 12.41
CA ASP A 91 -9.14 14.66 12.20
C ASP A 91 -9.47 15.30 13.55
N GLY A 92 -9.78 16.60 13.53
CA GLY A 92 -10.26 17.27 14.75
C GLY A 92 -11.59 16.69 15.20
N GLU A 93 -11.69 16.43 16.49
CA GLU A 93 -12.94 16.02 17.11
C GLU A 93 -13.90 17.19 17.24
N ASN A 94 -15.20 16.92 17.30
CA ASN A 94 -16.24 17.94 17.45
C ASN A 94 -16.13 19.07 16.41
N LEU A 95 -16.12 18.70 15.14
CA LEU A 95 -16.12 19.67 14.04
C LEU A 95 -17.43 20.44 14.04
N PHE A 96 -17.37 21.72 14.44
CA PHE A 96 -18.48 22.66 14.35
C PHE A 96 -18.32 23.55 13.12
N LYS A 97 -19.36 23.66 12.31
CA LYS A 97 -19.36 24.49 11.10
C LYS A 97 -20.58 25.39 11.05
N ASP A 98 -20.36 26.71 10.87
CA ASP A 98 -21.40 27.70 10.64
C ASP A 98 -21.02 28.66 9.50
N SER A 99 -21.77 29.75 9.33
CA SER A 99 -21.52 30.76 8.31
C SER A 99 -20.20 31.53 8.48
N ARG A 100 -19.58 31.48 9.63
CA ARG A 100 -18.31 32.15 9.96
C ARG A 100 -17.09 31.24 9.68
N GLY A 101 -17.28 29.91 9.59
CA GLY A 101 -16.22 28.97 9.37
C GLY A 101 -16.36 27.67 10.16
N THR A 102 -15.21 27.09 10.52
CA THR A 102 -15.13 25.79 11.15
C THR A 102 -14.29 25.86 12.43
N ILE A 103 -14.78 25.22 13.49
CA ILE A 103 -14.00 24.96 14.72
C ILE A 103 -13.67 23.47 14.75
N SER A 104 -12.40 23.16 14.93
CA SER A 104 -11.89 21.79 15.05
C SER A 104 -11.09 21.68 16.34
N ASN A 105 -11.49 20.79 17.23
CA ASN A 105 -10.81 20.54 18.50
C ASN A 105 -9.94 19.30 18.39
N HIS A 106 -8.74 19.38 18.93
CA HIS A 106 -7.82 18.26 19.04
C HIS A 106 -7.53 17.98 20.51
N GLU A 107 -7.89 16.81 20.97
CA GLU A 107 -7.60 16.39 22.33
C GLU A 107 -6.12 15.98 22.45
N LEU A 108 -5.47 16.48 23.49
CA LEU A 108 -4.08 16.16 23.81
C LEU A 108 -4.05 15.36 25.11
N THR A 109 -3.44 14.19 25.08
CA THR A 109 -3.31 13.30 26.24
C THR A 109 -2.29 13.78 27.26
N GLU A 110 -1.41 14.68 26.86
CA GLU A 110 -0.32 15.20 27.69
C GLU A 110 -0.24 16.72 27.60
N PRO A 111 0.12 17.41 28.68
CA PRO A 111 0.33 18.86 28.64
C PRO A 111 1.51 19.20 27.72
N ILE A 112 1.35 20.30 26.98
CA ILE A 112 2.42 20.89 26.16
C ILE A 112 2.89 22.18 26.82
N ASN A 113 4.17 22.47 26.76
CA ASN A 113 4.77 23.70 27.30
C ASN A 113 5.60 24.47 26.27
N LEU A 114 5.72 23.94 25.04
CA LEU A 114 6.40 24.60 23.94
C LEU A 114 5.67 24.31 22.62
N ILE A 115 5.49 25.35 21.82
CA ILE A 115 4.93 25.25 20.47
C ILE A 115 6.01 25.73 19.48
N GLY A 116 6.41 24.87 18.57
CA GLY A 116 7.28 25.23 17.45
C GLY A 116 6.43 25.52 16.20
N LEU A 117 6.51 26.72 15.66
CA LEU A 117 5.91 27.06 14.37
C LEU A 117 6.92 26.74 13.26
N ILE A 118 6.52 25.90 12.31
CA ILE A 118 7.42 25.39 11.27
C ILE A 118 6.80 25.62 9.89
N ASP A 119 7.55 26.35 9.05
CA ASP A 119 7.24 26.52 7.64
C ASP A 119 8.14 25.65 6.78
N SER A 120 7.58 25.05 5.75
CA SER A 120 8.29 24.17 4.83
C SER A 120 7.83 24.36 3.39
N LYS A 121 8.79 24.43 2.48
CA LYS A 121 8.53 24.61 1.05
C LYS A 121 8.11 23.30 0.40
N LYS A 122 7.22 23.40 -0.59
CA LYS A 122 6.90 22.29 -1.48
C LYS A 122 8.15 21.63 -2.05
N GLY A 123 8.17 20.30 -2.12
CA GLY A 123 9.29 19.51 -2.66
C GLY A 123 10.44 19.29 -1.71
N THR A 124 10.37 19.82 -0.48
CA THR A 124 11.39 19.55 0.55
C THR A 124 11.04 18.32 1.38
N ILE A 125 12.01 17.88 2.17
CA ILE A 125 11.91 16.75 3.09
C ILE A 125 12.38 17.18 4.48
N ARG A 126 11.69 16.74 5.52
CA ARG A 126 12.10 16.90 6.92
C ARG A 126 12.00 15.59 7.67
N ALA A 127 12.43 15.61 8.93
CA ALA A 127 12.54 14.47 9.82
C ALA A 127 13.63 13.48 9.39
N ASN A 128 13.33 12.27 8.87
CA ASN A 128 14.29 11.19 8.72
C ASN A 128 14.97 10.83 10.07
N HIS A 129 14.12 10.67 11.09
CA HIS A 129 14.53 10.36 12.44
C HIS A 129 13.43 9.64 13.22
N TYR A 130 13.73 9.24 14.43
CA TYR A 130 12.76 8.77 15.42
C TYR A 130 13.06 9.37 16.80
N HIS A 131 12.07 9.26 17.69
CA HIS A 131 12.18 9.69 19.08
C HIS A 131 12.10 8.45 19.98
N PRO A 132 13.12 8.14 20.80
CA PRO A 132 13.09 6.95 21.66
C PRO A 132 12.02 7.01 22.76
N GLN A 133 11.72 8.20 23.26
CA GLN A 133 10.86 8.38 24.45
C GLN A 133 9.65 9.27 24.19
N GLN A 134 9.76 10.26 23.30
CA GLN A 134 8.71 11.25 23.06
C GLN A 134 7.71 10.77 22.00
N GLU A 135 6.43 10.98 22.26
CA GLU A 135 5.42 11.05 21.23
C GLU A 135 5.45 12.41 20.55
N GLN A 136 5.69 12.47 19.24
CA GLN A 136 5.68 13.72 18.50
C GLN A 136 4.27 14.03 18.00
N LYS A 137 3.81 15.25 18.23
CA LYS A 137 2.51 15.76 17.76
C LYS A 137 2.73 16.97 16.87
N CYS A 138 2.16 16.91 15.65
CA CYS A 138 2.24 18.01 14.68
C CYS A 138 0.84 18.36 14.18
N LEU A 139 0.36 19.57 14.51
CA LEU A 139 -0.91 20.10 14.00
C LEU A 139 -0.67 20.91 12.73
N PHE A 140 -1.19 20.44 11.61
CA PHE A 140 -1.03 21.07 10.30
C PHE A 140 -2.09 22.16 10.12
N THR A 141 -1.65 23.42 10.02
CA THR A 141 -2.54 24.58 9.84
C THR A 141 -2.71 24.98 8.38
N LYS A 142 -1.74 24.63 7.54
CA LYS A 142 -1.75 24.91 6.09
C LYS A 142 -0.97 23.84 5.33
N GLY A 143 -1.40 23.55 4.10
CA GLY A 143 -0.65 22.71 3.17
C GLY A 143 -1.02 21.24 3.21
N GLN A 144 -0.10 20.40 2.78
CA GLN A 144 -0.26 18.96 2.67
C GLN A 144 1.09 18.28 2.58
N ILE A 145 1.23 17.14 3.24
CA ILE A 145 2.42 16.28 3.17
C ILE A 145 2.06 14.83 2.87
N ILE A 146 3.05 14.06 2.39
CA ILE A 146 3.10 12.61 2.55
C ILE A 146 4.00 12.37 3.75
N GLU A 147 3.48 11.76 4.79
CA GLU A 147 4.24 11.25 5.91
C GLU A 147 4.55 9.77 5.68
N ILE A 148 5.83 9.41 5.81
CA ILE A 148 6.31 8.04 5.70
C ILE A 148 6.82 7.64 7.07
N PHE A 149 6.41 6.47 7.55
CA PHE A 149 6.82 5.99 8.86
C PHE A 149 7.08 4.47 8.86
N GLN A 150 7.87 4.03 9.83
CA GLN A 150 8.24 2.65 10.02
C GLN A 150 8.52 2.39 11.51
N ASP A 151 7.93 1.34 12.05
CA ASP A 151 8.31 0.86 13.39
C ASP A 151 9.73 0.29 13.34
N ILE A 152 10.64 0.86 14.14
CA ILE A 152 12.03 0.41 14.17
C ILE A 152 12.29 -0.72 15.17
N ILE A 153 11.36 -1.00 16.07
CA ILE A 153 11.47 -2.11 17.02
C ILE A 153 11.24 -3.44 16.30
N ASN A 154 10.33 -3.43 15.32
CA ASN A 154 10.06 -4.60 14.50
C ASN A 154 10.90 -4.54 13.20
N PRO A 155 11.96 -5.36 13.06
CA PRO A 155 12.84 -5.32 11.89
C PRO A 155 12.12 -5.67 10.57
N ASN A 156 10.94 -6.29 10.65
CA ASN A 156 10.12 -6.65 9.49
C ASN A 156 8.96 -5.68 9.25
N ALA A 157 8.89 -4.58 10.01
CA ALA A 157 7.82 -3.59 9.80
C ALA A 157 7.93 -2.95 8.42
N PRO A 158 6.86 -2.92 7.63
CA PRO A 158 6.86 -2.24 6.35
C PRO A 158 6.94 -0.73 6.54
N LYS A 159 7.49 -0.03 5.55
CA LYS A 159 7.24 1.40 5.41
C LYS A 159 5.78 1.62 5.03
N ILE A 160 5.16 2.62 5.62
CA ILE A 160 3.78 3.01 5.35
C ILE A 160 3.75 4.49 5.02
N THR A 161 2.89 4.87 4.07
CA THR A 161 2.64 6.28 3.74
C THR A 161 1.30 6.72 4.30
N GLN A 162 1.19 7.98 4.65
CA GLN A 162 -0.07 8.62 5.02
C GLN A 162 -0.09 10.07 4.54
N VAL A 163 -1.20 10.50 3.94
CA VAL A 163 -1.38 11.90 3.57
C VAL A 163 -1.89 12.67 4.79
N VAL A 164 -1.24 13.80 5.09
CA VAL A 164 -1.68 14.71 6.15
C VAL A 164 -2.06 16.04 5.51
N ASN A 165 -3.26 16.50 5.80
CA ASN A 165 -3.82 17.74 5.28
C ASN A 165 -3.90 18.81 6.39
N ALA A 166 -4.08 20.06 6.00
CA ALA A 166 -4.43 21.13 6.93
C ALA A 166 -5.69 20.78 7.72
N GLY A 167 -5.69 21.08 9.02
CA GLY A 167 -6.74 20.73 9.98
C GLY A 167 -6.54 19.39 10.68
N GLN A 168 -5.56 18.58 10.26
CA GLN A 168 -5.25 17.29 10.85
C GLN A 168 -4.05 17.38 11.80
N ILE A 169 -4.00 16.48 12.77
CA ILE A 169 -2.86 16.30 13.66
C ILE A 169 -2.18 14.96 13.36
N SER A 170 -0.87 14.99 13.19
CA SER A 170 -0.04 13.77 13.14
C SER A 170 0.51 13.49 14.53
N VAL A 171 0.38 12.23 14.97
CA VAL A 171 0.81 11.75 16.29
C VAL A 171 1.74 10.57 16.09
N ILE A 172 3.04 10.80 16.18
CA ILE A 172 4.08 9.79 15.99
C ILE A 172 4.51 9.23 17.35
N LYS A 173 4.29 7.93 17.54
CA LYS A 173 4.65 7.23 18.79
C LYS A 173 6.18 7.10 18.94
N PRO A 174 6.69 6.90 20.16
CA PRO A 174 8.09 6.57 20.38
C PRO A 174 8.54 5.37 19.54
N ASN A 175 9.80 5.40 19.09
CA ASN A 175 10.43 4.37 18.26
C ASN A 175 9.78 4.14 16.88
N VAL A 176 9.01 5.12 16.40
CA VAL A 176 8.54 5.14 15.02
C VAL A 176 9.39 6.12 14.23
N ALA A 177 10.19 5.60 13.30
CA ALA A 177 10.91 6.44 12.34
C ALA A 177 9.91 7.10 11.40
N HIS A 178 10.08 8.39 11.15
CA HIS A 178 9.18 9.15 10.30
C HIS A 178 9.91 10.15 9.42
N THR A 179 9.28 10.46 8.30
CA THR A 179 9.76 11.42 7.30
C THR A 179 8.58 12.17 6.72
N MET A 180 8.72 13.47 6.53
CA MET A 180 7.71 14.36 5.97
C MET A 180 8.16 14.83 4.59
N VAL A 181 7.43 14.46 3.54
CA VAL A 181 7.62 14.94 2.17
C VAL A 181 6.54 15.99 1.86
N PHE A 182 6.95 17.23 1.64
CA PHE A 182 6.04 18.36 1.47
C PHE A 182 5.53 18.45 0.04
N THR A 183 4.24 18.19 -0.16
CA THR A 183 3.57 18.23 -1.48
C THR A 183 3.06 19.63 -1.83
N LYS A 184 2.89 20.48 -0.81
CA LYS A 184 2.54 21.91 -0.91
C LYS A 184 3.39 22.69 0.08
N ASP A 185 3.45 24.03 -0.09
CA ASP A 185 3.96 24.90 0.98
C ASP A 185 3.10 24.70 2.21
N THR A 186 3.73 24.31 3.31
CA THR A 186 3.05 23.78 4.51
C THR A 186 3.52 24.50 5.76
N THR A 187 2.57 24.85 6.62
CA THR A 187 2.80 25.39 7.96
C THR A 187 2.19 24.44 8.98
N PHE A 188 2.95 24.10 10.01
CA PHE A 188 2.46 23.25 11.09
C PHE A 188 3.04 23.64 12.44
N LEU A 189 2.31 23.31 13.49
CA LEU A 189 2.72 23.47 14.88
C LEU A 189 3.27 22.14 15.39
N ASN A 190 4.51 22.15 15.85
CA ASN A 190 5.08 21.04 16.62
C ASN A 190 4.75 21.27 18.10
N LEU A 191 3.96 20.38 18.67
CA LEU A 191 3.47 20.45 20.04
C LEU A 191 4.40 19.62 20.93
N VAL A 192 5.16 20.27 21.78
CA VAL A 192 6.25 19.64 22.53
C VAL A 192 5.96 19.64 24.02
N ARG A 193 6.23 18.51 24.65
CA ARG A 193 6.33 18.39 26.11
C ARG A 193 7.79 18.38 26.51
N GLY A 194 8.16 19.21 27.49
CA GLY A 194 9.54 19.34 27.99
C GLY A 194 10.34 20.40 27.25
N GLU A 195 11.61 20.50 27.61
CA GLU A 195 12.54 21.45 27.01
C GLU A 195 13.16 20.88 25.74
N ARG A 196 13.27 21.75 24.75
CA ARG A 196 14.00 21.46 23.50
C ARG A 196 15.43 21.95 23.65
N ASP A 197 16.19 21.24 24.46
CA ASP A 197 17.62 21.52 24.60
C ASP A 197 18.40 20.61 23.62
N HIS A 198 19.24 21.21 22.79
CA HIS A 198 20.09 20.47 21.83
C HIS A 198 21.25 19.75 22.52
N GLU A 199 21.60 20.13 23.73
CA GLU A 199 22.71 19.54 24.49
C GLU A 199 22.24 18.52 25.53
N ASN A 200 21.00 18.69 26.04
CA ASN A 200 20.42 17.81 27.06
C ASN A 200 19.10 17.24 26.56
N TYR A 201 19.17 16.18 25.83
CA TYR A 201 18.07 15.68 25.00
C TYR A 201 16.79 15.26 25.77
N GLY A 202 16.89 14.89 27.04
CA GLY A 202 15.72 14.52 27.84
C GLY A 202 14.74 13.62 27.11
N ILE A 203 13.43 13.90 27.26
CA ILE A 203 12.37 13.18 26.55
C ILE A 203 12.26 13.59 25.08
N THR A 204 12.83 14.72 24.69
CA THR A 204 12.77 15.24 23.30
C THR A 204 13.91 14.70 22.44
N HIS A 205 14.68 13.74 22.94
CA HIS A 205 15.79 13.14 22.22
C HIS A 205 15.40 12.63 20.83
N THR A 206 16.20 13.02 19.84
CA THR A 206 16.00 12.68 18.43
C THR A 206 17.18 11.89 17.92
N VAL A 207 16.93 10.72 17.34
CA VAL A 207 17.96 9.86 16.72
C VAL A 207 17.79 9.92 15.21
N LYS A 208 18.83 10.33 14.50
CA LYS A 208 18.83 10.38 13.03
C LYS A 208 18.67 8.97 12.46
N HIS A 209 17.72 8.81 11.56
CA HIS A 209 17.45 7.56 10.86
C HIS A 209 16.96 7.87 9.43
N VAL A 210 17.90 7.95 8.50
CA VAL A 210 17.59 8.28 7.09
C VAL A 210 17.10 7.02 6.40
N PHE A 211 15.79 6.93 6.13
CA PHE A 211 15.16 5.80 5.44
C PHE A 211 14.35 6.22 4.20
N VAL A 212 14.26 7.52 3.94
CA VAL A 212 13.73 8.10 2.71
C VAL A 212 14.76 9.06 2.13
N ASP A 213 15.28 8.78 0.95
CA ASP A 213 16.25 9.59 0.25
C ASP A 213 15.60 10.54 -0.78
N GLU A 214 16.39 11.35 -1.43
CA GLU A 214 15.95 12.28 -2.47
C GLU A 214 15.33 11.58 -3.67
N LYS A 215 15.80 10.38 -4.02
CA LYS A 215 15.26 9.60 -5.13
C LYS A 215 13.86 9.11 -4.82
N GLU A 216 13.65 8.55 -3.63
CA GLU A 216 12.35 8.07 -3.15
C GLU A 216 11.36 9.24 -2.99
N LYS A 217 11.81 10.37 -2.43
CA LYS A 217 11.00 11.60 -2.36
C LYS A 217 10.48 12.02 -3.74
N ASN A 218 11.38 12.12 -4.72
CA ASN A 218 11.01 12.54 -6.07
C ASN A 218 10.08 11.53 -6.76
N LEU A 219 10.29 10.23 -6.50
CA LEU A 219 9.40 9.17 -6.96
C LEU A 219 7.98 9.37 -6.42
N LEU A 220 7.83 9.55 -5.10
CA LEU A 220 6.53 9.76 -4.46
C LEU A 220 5.83 11.02 -5.00
N LEU A 221 6.54 12.14 -5.11
CA LEU A 221 5.99 13.38 -5.64
C LEU A 221 5.50 13.25 -7.08
N SER A 222 6.09 12.37 -7.88
CA SER A 222 5.71 12.14 -9.28
C SER A 222 4.52 11.20 -9.45
N CYS A 223 4.39 10.19 -8.59
CA CYS A 223 3.43 9.09 -8.79
C CYS A 223 2.21 9.13 -7.86
N TYR A 224 2.26 9.80 -6.71
CA TYR A 224 1.18 9.80 -5.71
C TYR A 224 -0.06 10.54 -6.20
N LYS A 225 -1.25 10.00 -5.91
CA LYS A 225 -2.55 10.53 -6.33
C LYS A 225 -3.37 10.97 -5.13
N PHE A 226 -3.52 12.28 -4.97
CA PHE A 226 -4.21 12.90 -3.83
C PHE A 226 -5.72 13.04 -4.03
N ASN A 227 -6.18 12.95 -5.28
CA ASN A 227 -7.58 13.14 -5.63
C ASN A 227 -8.16 11.89 -6.29
N CYS A 228 -9.44 11.71 -6.12
CA CYS A 228 -10.19 10.69 -6.83
C CYS A 228 -10.09 10.91 -8.35
N ARG A 229 -9.64 9.88 -9.07
CA ARG A 229 -9.47 9.96 -10.53
C ARG A 229 -10.78 9.99 -11.31
N SER A 230 -11.89 9.58 -10.67
CA SER A 230 -13.22 9.61 -11.28
C SER A 230 -13.94 10.94 -11.07
N CYS A 231 -13.95 11.50 -9.85
CA CYS A 231 -14.77 12.68 -9.55
C CYS A 231 -13.98 13.88 -9.02
N GLY A 232 -12.65 13.77 -8.90
CA GLY A 232 -11.78 14.85 -8.41
C GLY A 232 -11.84 15.11 -6.90
N ASN A 233 -12.66 14.37 -6.12
CA ASN A 233 -12.75 14.55 -4.68
C ASN A 233 -11.38 14.34 -4.02
N ALA A 234 -10.99 15.26 -3.13
CA ALA A 234 -9.71 15.20 -2.40
C ALA A 234 -9.80 14.39 -1.10
N ASP A 235 -11.01 14.11 -0.64
CA ASP A 235 -11.23 13.31 0.56
C ASP A 235 -11.26 11.82 0.16
N LEU A 236 -10.13 11.17 0.34
CA LEU A 236 -9.93 9.75 0.04
C LEU A 236 -9.59 9.03 1.33
N LYS A 237 -10.31 7.95 1.60
CA LYS A 237 -10.07 7.07 2.75
C LYS A 237 -9.23 5.87 2.33
N ARG A 238 -8.11 5.65 2.99
CA ARG A 238 -7.32 4.45 2.79
C ARG A 238 -8.06 3.24 3.37
N VAL A 239 -8.26 2.21 2.55
CA VAL A 239 -8.92 0.96 2.96
C VAL A 239 -7.96 -0.20 3.16
N VAL A 240 -6.83 -0.18 2.48
CA VAL A 240 -5.77 -1.19 2.66
C VAL A 240 -4.41 -0.62 2.30
N SER A 241 -3.37 -1.01 3.04
CA SER A 241 -1.98 -0.78 2.70
C SER A 241 -1.20 -2.09 2.86
N LEU A 242 -0.43 -2.44 1.84
CA LEU A 242 0.51 -3.56 1.87
C LEU A 242 1.96 -3.06 1.99
N GLY A 243 2.14 -1.80 2.39
CA GLY A 243 3.45 -1.16 2.46
C GLY A 243 4.07 -0.94 1.09
N TYR A 244 5.40 -0.92 1.04
CA TYR A 244 6.15 -0.74 -0.20
C TYR A 244 6.39 -2.07 -0.88
N GLN A 245 6.01 -2.17 -2.14
CA GLN A 245 6.12 -3.39 -2.95
C GLN A 245 6.85 -3.12 -4.28
N PRO A 246 7.57 -4.10 -4.81
CA PRO A 246 8.10 -4.02 -6.17
C PRO A 246 6.95 -4.10 -7.19
N LEU A 247 7.21 -3.63 -8.41
CA LEU A 247 6.27 -3.83 -9.52
C LEU A 247 6.13 -5.32 -9.83
N ALA A 248 4.91 -5.76 -10.11
CA ALA A 248 4.64 -7.13 -10.53
C ALA A 248 5.42 -7.47 -11.81
N ASN A 249 5.93 -8.69 -11.89
CA ASN A 249 6.76 -9.20 -12.99
C ASN A 249 8.08 -8.44 -13.24
N ASN A 250 8.50 -7.57 -12.33
CA ASN A 250 9.81 -6.94 -12.36
C ASN A 250 10.86 -7.91 -11.74
N LEU A 251 11.18 -8.97 -12.47
CA LEU A 251 12.10 -10.00 -12.00
C LEU A 251 13.53 -9.47 -11.95
N LEU A 252 14.23 -9.81 -10.87
CA LEU A 252 15.63 -9.45 -10.69
C LEU A 252 16.54 -10.45 -11.46
N ASN A 253 17.57 -9.93 -12.11
CA ASN A 253 18.56 -10.79 -12.80
C ASN A 253 19.50 -11.48 -11.82
N LYS A 254 19.79 -10.85 -10.68
CA LYS A 254 20.65 -11.37 -9.62
C LYS A 254 19.99 -11.17 -8.26
N GLN A 255 20.30 -12.04 -7.32
CA GLN A 255 19.74 -12.04 -5.97
C GLN A 255 19.92 -10.69 -5.22
N ASN A 256 21.01 -9.99 -5.49
CA ASN A 256 21.35 -8.72 -4.82
C ASN A 256 20.98 -7.46 -5.62
N ASP A 257 20.31 -7.63 -6.76
CA ASP A 257 19.85 -6.47 -7.53
C ASP A 257 18.78 -5.71 -6.75
N LYS A 258 18.85 -4.38 -6.80
CA LYS A 258 17.88 -3.50 -6.17
C LYS A 258 16.79 -3.12 -7.16
N CYS A 259 15.54 -3.19 -6.73
CA CYS A 259 14.40 -2.68 -7.48
C CYS A 259 13.78 -1.45 -6.81
N GLU A 260 13.08 -0.64 -7.58
CA GLU A 260 12.26 0.44 -7.05
C GLU A 260 11.03 -0.16 -6.35
N LEU A 261 10.72 0.37 -5.17
CA LEU A 261 9.55 -0.01 -4.39
C LEU A 261 8.54 1.14 -4.42
N TYR A 262 7.26 0.80 -4.48
CA TYR A 262 6.15 1.73 -4.53
C TYR A 262 5.15 1.42 -3.42
N PRO A 263 4.49 2.42 -2.81
CA PRO A 263 3.38 2.15 -1.90
C PRO A 263 2.28 1.37 -2.62
N LEU A 264 1.89 0.24 -2.08
CA LEU A 264 0.75 -0.55 -2.57
C LEU A 264 -0.42 -0.37 -1.63
N GLU A 265 -1.22 0.63 -1.92
CA GLU A 265 -2.34 1.06 -1.08
C GLU A 265 -3.57 1.29 -1.94
N VAL A 266 -4.75 1.00 -1.39
CA VAL A 266 -6.04 1.28 -2.02
C VAL A 266 -6.75 2.36 -1.22
N ASN A 267 -7.19 3.39 -1.91
CA ASN A 267 -8.00 4.47 -1.39
C ASN A 267 -9.42 4.38 -1.95
N TYR A 268 -10.39 4.66 -1.09
CA TYR A 268 -11.82 4.70 -1.41
C TYR A 268 -12.32 6.15 -1.39
N CYS A 269 -13.18 6.48 -2.34
CA CYS A 269 -13.83 7.78 -2.44
C CYS A 269 -15.29 7.67 -2.00
N ASP A 270 -15.67 8.26 -0.87
CA ASP A 270 -17.06 8.25 -0.38
C ASP A 270 -18.04 8.96 -1.33
N LYS A 271 -17.55 9.91 -2.14
CA LYS A 271 -18.42 10.70 -3.03
C LYS A 271 -18.92 9.92 -4.25
N CYS A 272 -18.08 9.08 -4.84
CA CYS A 272 -18.43 8.35 -6.07
C CYS A 272 -18.17 6.84 -5.99
N HIS A 273 -17.81 6.33 -4.82
CA HIS A 273 -17.55 4.92 -4.52
C HIS A 273 -16.42 4.28 -5.35
N ASN A 274 -15.55 5.11 -5.93
CA ASN A 274 -14.39 4.62 -6.67
C ASN A 274 -13.30 4.13 -5.70
N CYS A 275 -12.76 2.94 -5.97
CA CYS A 275 -11.53 2.44 -5.35
C CYS A 275 -10.37 2.64 -6.31
N GLN A 276 -9.26 3.19 -5.81
CA GLN A 276 -8.07 3.46 -6.62
C GLN A 276 -6.79 3.21 -5.85
N LEU A 277 -5.71 2.88 -6.56
CA LEU A 277 -4.37 2.87 -5.97
C LEU A 277 -3.93 4.28 -5.57
N SER A 278 -3.19 4.40 -4.46
CA SER A 278 -2.60 5.67 -4.00
C SER A 278 -1.53 6.20 -4.95
N VAL A 279 -0.92 5.33 -5.75
CA VAL A 279 0.11 5.70 -6.73
C VAL A 279 -0.30 5.31 -8.15
N SER A 280 0.23 6.03 -9.13
CA SER A 280 0.13 5.71 -10.56
C SER A 280 1.52 5.71 -11.15
N VAL A 281 2.06 4.52 -11.38
CA VAL A 281 3.40 4.34 -11.94
C VAL A 281 3.37 4.62 -13.45
N ASP A 282 4.44 5.21 -13.97
CA ASP A 282 4.59 5.45 -15.40
C ASP A 282 4.44 4.13 -16.19
N PRO A 283 3.49 4.04 -17.15
CA PRO A 283 3.30 2.86 -17.98
C PRO A 283 4.56 2.37 -18.68
N LYS A 284 5.47 3.27 -19.05
CA LYS A 284 6.75 2.88 -19.64
C LYS A 284 7.60 2.05 -18.67
N LYS A 285 7.62 2.40 -17.39
CA LYS A 285 8.31 1.60 -16.38
C LYS A 285 7.68 0.22 -16.18
N MET A 286 6.35 0.13 -16.27
CA MET A 286 5.62 -1.12 -16.05
C MET A 286 5.65 -2.06 -17.24
N PHE A 287 5.56 -1.54 -18.47
CA PHE A 287 5.19 -2.34 -19.63
C PHE A 287 6.23 -2.38 -20.75
N SER A 288 7.30 -1.55 -20.73
CA SER A 288 8.32 -1.58 -21.79
C SER A 288 9.05 -2.92 -21.89
N ASN A 289 9.24 -3.63 -20.78
CA ASN A 289 9.90 -4.94 -20.71
C ASN A 289 9.02 -5.96 -19.97
N TYR A 290 7.71 -5.92 -20.21
CA TYR A 290 6.77 -6.79 -19.52
C TYR A 290 6.81 -8.21 -20.09
N LEU A 291 7.19 -9.17 -19.25
CA LEU A 291 7.44 -10.56 -19.67
C LEU A 291 6.16 -11.38 -19.92
N TYR A 292 5.03 -10.93 -19.40
CA TYR A 292 3.77 -11.64 -19.56
C TYR A 292 3.03 -11.21 -20.83
N THR A 293 2.63 -12.20 -21.63
CA THR A 293 1.80 -11.99 -22.82
C THR A 293 0.53 -12.82 -22.72
N SER A 294 -0.63 -12.16 -22.67
CA SER A 294 -1.94 -12.81 -22.53
C SER A 294 -2.25 -13.80 -23.66
N SER A 295 -1.68 -13.57 -24.85
CA SER A 295 -1.87 -14.41 -26.03
C SER A 295 -1.19 -15.80 -25.94
N THR A 296 -0.33 -16.05 -24.95
CA THR A 296 0.30 -17.35 -24.74
C THR A 296 -0.67 -18.41 -24.22
N SER A 297 -1.72 -18.00 -23.51
CA SER A 297 -2.75 -18.89 -22.98
C SER A 297 -3.84 -19.17 -24.04
N LYS A 298 -4.05 -20.47 -24.37
CA LYS A 298 -5.14 -20.90 -25.27
C LYS A 298 -6.51 -20.45 -24.75
N ILE A 299 -6.73 -20.60 -23.44
CA ILE A 299 -8.00 -20.22 -22.79
C ILE A 299 -8.27 -18.72 -22.93
N PHE A 300 -7.27 -17.86 -22.70
CA PHE A 300 -7.44 -16.43 -22.90
C PHE A 300 -7.72 -16.06 -24.36
N ARG A 301 -7.06 -16.70 -25.32
CA ARG A 301 -7.34 -16.45 -26.74
C ARG A 301 -8.77 -16.80 -27.09
N GLU A 302 -9.25 -17.97 -26.66
CA GLU A 302 -10.64 -18.42 -26.87
C GLU A 302 -11.63 -17.47 -26.20
N HIS A 303 -11.37 -17.09 -24.95
CA HIS A 303 -12.17 -16.10 -24.21
C HIS A 303 -12.27 -14.76 -24.96
N PHE A 304 -11.16 -14.20 -25.42
CA PHE A 304 -11.17 -12.92 -26.15
C PHE A 304 -11.90 -13.03 -27.50
N ILE A 305 -11.77 -14.15 -28.21
CA ILE A 305 -12.52 -14.39 -29.45
C ILE A 305 -14.02 -14.45 -29.16
N ASP A 306 -14.45 -15.16 -28.13
CA ASP A 306 -15.85 -15.29 -27.78
C ASP A 306 -16.43 -13.98 -27.25
N ALA A 307 -15.69 -13.25 -26.42
CA ALA A 307 -16.07 -11.91 -25.98
C ALA A 307 -16.23 -10.95 -27.15
N ALA A 308 -15.29 -10.96 -28.10
CA ALA A 308 -15.38 -10.13 -29.31
C ALA A 308 -16.63 -10.48 -30.14
N LYS A 309 -16.92 -11.77 -30.37
CA LYS A 309 -18.13 -12.21 -31.08
C LYS A 309 -19.40 -11.76 -30.35
N LYS A 310 -19.43 -11.91 -29.02
CA LYS A 310 -20.55 -11.47 -28.19
C LYS A 310 -20.79 -9.96 -28.32
N TYR A 311 -19.76 -9.13 -28.17
CA TYR A 311 -19.87 -7.67 -28.26
C TYR A 311 -20.23 -7.20 -29.67
N LEU A 312 -19.67 -7.82 -30.71
CA LEU A 312 -20.08 -7.53 -32.11
C LEU A 312 -21.58 -7.72 -32.31
N LYS A 313 -22.13 -8.81 -31.75
CA LYS A 313 -23.57 -9.12 -31.84
C LYS A 313 -24.43 -8.19 -31.00
N GLU A 314 -24.10 -8.03 -29.72
CA GLU A 314 -24.90 -7.26 -28.75
C GLU A 314 -24.91 -5.75 -29.08
N LEU A 315 -23.76 -5.20 -29.44
CA LEU A 315 -23.62 -3.79 -29.77
C LEU A 315 -23.90 -3.47 -31.26
N LYS A 316 -24.25 -4.49 -32.05
CA LYS A 316 -24.52 -4.36 -33.49
C LYS A 316 -23.41 -3.60 -34.23
N LEU A 317 -22.16 -3.89 -33.89
CA LEU A 317 -21.00 -3.23 -34.47
C LEU A 317 -20.86 -3.55 -35.96
N ASN A 318 -20.51 -2.55 -36.75
CA ASN A 318 -20.38 -2.64 -38.20
C ASN A 318 -19.01 -2.12 -38.64
N LYS A 319 -18.29 -2.88 -39.47
CA LYS A 319 -16.96 -2.55 -39.98
C LYS A 319 -16.83 -1.14 -40.58
N ASN A 320 -17.92 -0.63 -41.18
CA ASN A 320 -17.92 0.65 -41.85
C ASN A 320 -18.35 1.85 -41.00
N LYS A 321 -18.88 1.58 -39.80
CA LYS A 321 -19.49 2.61 -38.93
C LYS A 321 -19.05 2.55 -37.48
N SER A 322 -18.26 1.54 -37.10
CA SER A 322 -17.85 1.32 -35.71
C SER A 322 -16.37 1.01 -35.62
N TYR A 323 -15.72 1.53 -34.59
CA TYR A 323 -14.36 1.13 -34.21
C TYR A 323 -14.31 0.86 -32.72
N VAL A 324 -13.45 -0.06 -32.34
CA VAL A 324 -13.17 -0.39 -30.95
C VAL A 324 -11.82 0.23 -30.62
N ILE A 325 -11.80 1.01 -29.55
CA ILE A 325 -10.59 1.64 -29.02
C ILE A 325 -10.01 0.76 -27.93
#